data_8740dd9bdb903d238875f866e2d7b021
#
_entry.id   8740dd9bdb903d238875f866e2d7b021
#
_cell.length_a   1.000
_cell.length_b   1.000
_cell.length_c   1.000
_cell.angle_alpha   90.00
_cell.angle_beta   90.00
_cell.angle_gamma   90.00
#
_symmetry.space_group_name_H-M   'P 1'
#
loop_
_entity.id
_entity.type
_entity.pdbx_description
1 polymer ?
#
loop_
_entity_poly.entity_id
_entity_poly.type
_entity_poly.pdbx_seq_one_letter_code
_entity_poly.pdbx_strand_id
1 'polypeptide(L)'
;MPPPDLELPRFLEAPLFAGHPWVYRDRVPREFRADSGTLVRIRAGSFSAFALWDAESQIALRVYSTRELPSASWVAERVRQAWELRSLVRSQET
;
A
#
# COMPACT_ATOMS: atom_id res chain seq x y z
N MET A 1 10.41 -11.80 9.06
CA MET A 1 9.04 -11.71 9.58
C MET A 1 8.04 -11.63 8.43
N PRO A 2 6.92 -12.33 8.53
CA PRO A 2 5.89 -12.18 7.51
C PRO A 2 5.30 -10.77 7.54
N PRO A 3 4.82 -10.24 6.40
CA PRO A 3 4.18 -8.94 6.38
C PRO A 3 2.90 -8.95 7.22
N PRO A 4 2.55 -7.83 7.85
CA PRO A 4 1.30 -7.75 8.59
C PRO A 4 0.10 -7.91 7.65
N ASP A 5 -0.96 -8.53 8.17
CA ASP A 5 -2.23 -8.64 7.47
C ASP A 5 -3.12 -7.44 7.81
N LEU A 6 -3.85 -6.94 6.83
CA LEU A 6 -4.77 -5.84 7.01
C LEU A 6 -6.09 -6.15 6.32
N GLU A 7 -7.16 -6.21 7.10
CA GLU A 7 -8.50 -6.43 6.59
C GLU A 7 -9.12 -5.09 6.19
N LEU A 8 -9.55 -4.99 4.94
CA LEU A 8 -10.18 -3.79 4.40
C LEU A 8 -11.68 -4.02 4.21
N PRO A 9 -12.49 -2.94 4.10
CA PRO A 9 -13.91 -3.09 3.87
C PRO A 9 -14.21 -3.92 2.63
N ARG A 10 -15.21 -4.79 2.72
CA ARG A 10 -15.57 -5.71 1.64
C ARG A 10 -15.98 -4.99 0.36
N PHE A 11 -16.52 -3.79 0.45
CA PHE A 11 -16.93 -3.05 -0.74
C PHE A 11 -15.76 -2.65 -1.64
N LEU A 12 -14.51 -2.75 -1.14
CA LEU A 12 -13.32 -2.51 -1.96
C LEU A 12 -12.96 -3.72 -2.84
N GLU A 13 -13.58 -4.88 -2.62
CA GLU A 13 -13.28 -6.09 -3.39
C GLU A 13 -13.42 -5.86 -4.90
N ALA A 14 -14.55 -5.33 -5.35
CA ALA A 14 -14.81 -5.14 -6.76
C ALA A 14 -13.84 -4.15 -7.44
N PRO A 15 -13.61 -2.94 -6.90
CA PRO A 15 -12.63 -2.04 -7.51
C PRO A 15 -11.21 -2.59 -7.49
N LEU A 16 -10.82 -3.33 -6.45
CA LEU A 16 -9.47 -3.92 -6.39
C LEU A 16 -9.31 -5.03 -7.42
N PHE A 17 -10.32 -5.88 -7.63
CA PHE A 17 -10.30 -6.86 -8.72
C PHE A 17 -10.27 -6.20 -10.09
N ALA A 18 -10.86 -5.04 -10.23
CA ALA A 18 -10.85 -4.28 -11.48
C ALA A 18 -9.49 -3.63 -11.77
N GLY A 19 -8.54 -3.72 -10.85
CA GLY A 19 -7.19 -3.21 -11.05
C GLY A 19 -6.94 -1.82 -10.47
N HIS A 20 -7.81 -1.32 -9.61
CA HIS A 20 -7.59 -0.04 -8.95
C HIS A 20 -6.39 -0.17 -7.99
N PRO A 21 -5.29 0.59 -8.21
CA PRO A 21 -4.04 0.30 -7.49
C PRO A 21 -3.90 0.99 -6.14
N TRP A 22 -4.87 1.78 -5.72
CA TRP A 22 -4.76 2.62 -4.52
C TRP A 22 -5.87 2.36 -3.53
N VAL A 23 -5.52 2.45 -2.23
CA VAL A 23 -6.49 2.44 -1.14
C VAL A 23 -6.32 3.73 -0.35
N TYR A 24 -7.40 4.50 -0.23
CA TYR A 24 -7.38 5.76 0.49
C TYR A 24 -7.41 5.55 2.00
N ARG A 25 -6.83 6.50 2.74
CA ARG A 25 -6.67 6.39 4.19
C ARG A 25 -8.00 6.22 4.94
N ASP A 26 -9.06 6.84 4.47
CA ASP A 26 -10.38 6.75 5.10
C ASP A 26 -10.99 5.35 5.03
N ARG A 27 -10.41 4.44 4.22
CA ARG A 27 -10.85 3.04 4.11
C ARG A 27 -10.02 2.10 4.98
N VAL A 28 -8.98 2.59 5.60
CA VAL A 28 -8.07 1.79 6.44
C VAL A 28 -8.55 1.88 7.89
N PRO A 29 -8.56 0.75 8.64
CA PRO A 29 -8.88 0.80 10.06
C PRO A 29 -7.98 1.78 10.81
N ARG A 30 -8.55 2.60 11.68
CA ARG A 30 -7.83 3.66 12.38
C ARG A 30 -6.75 3.13 13.32
N GLU A 31 -6.94 1.93 13.84
CA GLU A 31 -6.00 1.29 14.75
C GLU A 31 -4.75 0.75 14.07
N PHE A 32 -4.74 0.64 12.74
CA PHE A 32 -3.57 0.14 12.03
C PHE A 32 -2.42 1.14 12.10
N ARG A 33 -1.25 0.65 12.51
CA ARG A 33 -0.03 1.45 12.61
C ARG A 33 1.14 0.68 12.01
N ALA A 34 1.93 1.35 11.19
CA ALA A 34 3.16 0.81 10.63
C ALA A 34 4.01 1.97 10.11
N ASP A 35 5.29 1.73 9.93
CA ASP A 35 6.18 2.71 9.32
C ASP A 35 5.93 2.78 7.82
N SER A 36 6.10 3.96 7.24
CA SER A 36 6.01 4.13 5.80
C SER A 36 7.00 3.22 5.08
N GLY A 37 6.55 2.57 4.00
CA GLY A 37 7.36 1.61 3.27
C GLY A 37 7.17 0.18 3.75
N THR A 38 6.37 -0.05 4.80
CA THR A 38 6.06 -1.41 5.26
C THR A 38 5.24 -2.14 4.20
N LEU A 39 5.68 -3.37 3.86
CA LEU A 39 4.90 -4.24 3.00
C LEU A 39 3.75 -4.83 3.81
N VAL A 40 2.53 -4.72 3.29
CA VAL A 40 1.31 -5.16 3.98
C VAL A 40 0.55 -6.12 3.07
N ARG A 41 0.03 -7.19 3.65
CA ARG A 41 -0.88 -8.10 2.95
C ARG A 41 -2.31 -7.61 3.19
N ILE A 42 -2.95 -7.12 2.13
CA ILE A 42 -4.32 -6.59 2.24
C ILE A 42 -5.34 -7.63 1.81
N ARG A 43 -6.50 -7.59 2.43
CA ARG A 43 -7.65 -8.43 2.09
C ARG A 43 -8.91 -7.58 2.06
N ALA A 44 -9.73 -7.80 1.03
CA ALA A 44 -11.03 -7.17 0.91
C ALA A 44 -11.98 -8.21 0.32
N GLY A 45 -12.82 -8.81 1.15
CA GLY A 45 -13.63 -9.94 0.74
C GLY A 45 -12.74 -11.10 0.30
N SER A 46 -12.87 -11.54 -0.95
CA SER A 46 -12.03 -12.61 -1.50
C SER A 46 -10.77 -12.09 -2.20
N PHE A 47 -10.61 -10.78 -2.32
CA PHE A 47 -9.40 -10.18 -2.90
C PHE A 47 -8.27 -10.21 -1.88
N SER A 48 -7.06 -10.56 -2.33
CA SER A 48 -5.86 -10.55 -1.51
C SER A 48 -4.69 -10.07 -2.36
N ALA A 49 -3.85 -9.21 -1.80
CA ALA A 49 -2.69 -8.67 -2.51
C ALA A 49 -1.67 -8.14 -1.53
N PHE A 50 -0.47 -7.84 -2.04
CA PHE A 50 0.55 -7.13 -1.29
C PHE A 50 0.55 -5.66 -1.68
N ALA A 51 0.73 -4.79 -0.70
CA ALA A 51 0.72 -3.34 -0.90
C ALA A 51 1.78 -2.68 -0.03
N LEU A 52 2.23 -1.50 -0.45
CA LEU A 52 3.14 -0.69 0.37
C LEU A 52 2.34 0.36 1.14
N TRP A 53 2.62 0.46 2.42
CA TRP A 53 1.98 1.37 3.35
C TRP A 53 2.66 2.73 3.34
N ASP A 54 1.85 3.80 3.32
CA ASP A 54 2.32 5.17 3.50
C ASP A 54 1.58 5.75 4.71
N ALA A 55 2.32 6.08 5.76
CA ALA A 55 1.76 6.55 7.01
C ALA A 55 1.26 8.00 6.96
N GLU A 56 1.60 8.77 5.93
CA GLU A 56 1.32 10.20 5.88
C GLU A 56 0.39 10.63 4.75
N SER A 57 0.40 9.92 3.63
CA SER A 57 -0.37 10.30 2.44
C SER A 57 -1.85 9.93 2.57
N GLN A 58 -2.71 10.62 1.84
CA GLN A 58 -4.11 10.23 1.69
C GLN A 58 -4.24 8.89 0.96
N ILE A 59 -3.31 8.56 0.07
CA ILE A 59 -3.22 7.23 -0.51
C ILE A 59 -2.40 6.40 0.48
N ALA A 60 -3.10 5.65 1.33
CA ALA A 60 -2.48 4.90 2.40
C ALA A 60 -1.77 3.63 1.91
N LEU A 61 -2.30 2.99 0.88
CA LEU A 61 -1.77 1.74 0.35
C LEU A 61 -1.67 1.81 -1.16
N ARG A 62 -0.55 1.30 -1.69
CA ARG A 62 -0.34 1.12 -3.13
C ARG A 62 -0.17 -0.36 -3.40
N VAL A 63 -1.07 -0.92 -4.21
CA VAL A 63 -1.11 -2.35 -4.51
C VAL A 63 -0.10 -2.67 -5.60
N TYR A 64 0.77 -3.66 -5.36
CA TYR A 64 1.81 -4.01 -6.32
C TYR A 64 1.78 -5.45 -6.80
N SER A 65 1.31 -6.39 -5.96
CA SER A 65 1.33 -7.80 -6.32
C SER A 65 0.15 -8.51 -5.71
N THR A 66 -0.46 -9.41 -6.49
CA THR A 66 -1.61 -10.20 -6.06
C THR A 66 -1.27 -11.66 -5.78
N ARG A 67 -0.09 -12.15 -6.14
CA ARG A 67 0.17 -13.59 -6.12
C ARG A 67 1.35 -14.03 -5.26
N GLU A 68 2.43 -13.29 -5.27
CA GLU A 68 3.66 -13.70 -4.60
C GLU A 68 4.21 -12.60 -3.72
N LEU A 69 4.87 -13.02 -2.64
CA LEU A 69 5.60 -12.07 -1.81
C LEU A 69 6.74 -11.48 -2.65
N PRO A 70 6.80 -10.16 -2.83
CA PRO A 70 7.87 -9.53 -3.58
C PRO A 70 9.23 -9.80 -2.94
N SER A 71 10.30 -9.87 -3.76
CA SER A 71 11.64 -10.02 -3.26
C SER A 71 12.06 -8.77 -2.47
N ALA A 72 13.01 -8.93 -1.54
CA ALA A 72 13.50 -7.82 -0.75
C ALA A 72 14.06 -6.69 -1.62
N SER A 73 14.78 -7.05 -2.68
CA SER A 73 15.34 -6.05 -3.61
C SER A 73 14.24 -5.29 -4.37
N TRP A 74 13.19 -5.97 -4.77
CA TRP A 74 12.05 -5.34 -5.44
C TRP A 74 11.36 -4.34 -4.51
N VAL A 75 11.13 -4.74 -3.26
CA VAL A 75 10.48 -3.88 -2.26
C VAL A 75 11.35 -2.64 -1.99
N ALA A 76 12.65 -2.83 -1.80
CA ALA A 76 13.57 -1.72 -1.56
C ALA A 76 13.57 -0.73 -2.72
N GLU A 77 13.56 -1.22 -3.95
CA GLU A 77 13.51 -0.37 -5.14
C GLU A 77 12.22 0.44 -5.20
N ARG A 78 11.07 -0.18 -4.90
CA ARG A 78 9.78 0.51 -4.92
C ARG A 78 9.68 1.56 -3.82
N VAL A 79 10.19 1.27 -2.64
CA VAL A 79 10.22 2.24 -1.54
C VAL A 79 11.09 3.44 -1.93
N ARG A 80 12.27 3.20 -2.50
CA ARG A 80 13.15 4.27 -2.93
C ARG A 80 12.49 5.16 -3.98
N GLN A 81 11.84 4.56 -4.98
CA GLN A 81 11.13 5.31 -6.03
C GLN A 81 10.02 6.18 -5.44
N ALA A 82 9.29 5.68 -4.48
CA ALA A 82 8.23 6.44 -3.82
C ALA A 82 8.79 7.65 -3.06
N TRP A 83 9.92 7.48 -2.38
CA TRP A 83 10.58 8.57 -1.66
C TRP A 83 11.12 9.63 -2.62
N GLU A 84 11.72 9.22 -3.73
CA GLU A 84 12.24 10.16 -4.73
C GLU A 84 11.13 11.02 -5.31
N LEU A 85 10.00 10.42 -5.68
CA LEU A 85 8.85 11.15 -6.19
C LEU A 85 8.30 12.14 -5.18
N ARG A 86 8.21 11.73 -3.92
CA ARG A 86 7.73 12.60 -2.85
C ARG A 86 8.68 13.80 -2.65
N SER A 87 9.97 13.58 -2.68
CA SER A 87 10.97 14.64 -2.56
C SER A 87 10.86 15.67 -3.70
N LEU A 88 10.64 15.20 -4.92
CA LEU A 88 10.47 16.08 -6.08
C LEU A 88 9.22 16.95 -5.94
N VAL A 89 8.12 16.37 -5.51
CA VAL A 89 6.86 17.11 -5.31
C VAL A 89 7.04 18.18 -4.24
N ARG A 90 7.68 17.85 -3.12
CA ARG A 90 7.93 18.82 -2.05
C ARG A 90 8.83 19.96 -2.51
N SER A 91 9.84 19.67 -3.30
CA SER A 91 10.72 20.68 -3.85
C SER A 91 9.97 21.65 -4.75
N GLN A 92 8.99 21.17 -5.51
CA GLN A 92 8.20 22.01 -6.39
C GLN A 92 7.19 22.88 -5.67
N GLU A 93 6.76 22.49 -4.47
CA GLU A 93 5.80 23.24 -3.68
C GLU A 93 6.41 24.42 -2.93
N THR A 94 7.72 24.44 -2.79
CA THR A 94 8.41 25.53 -2.15
C THR A 94 8.91 26.54 -3.16
#